data_8986d7faf177fec093ace93a4f72c3ec
#
_entry.id   8986d7faf177fec093ace93a4f72c3ec
#
_cell.length_a   1.000
_cell.length_b   1.000
_cell.length_c   1.000
_cell.angle_alpha   90.00
_cell.angle_beta   90.00
_cell.angle_gamma   90.00
#
_symmetry.space_group_name_H-M   'P 1'
#
loop_
_entity.id
_entity.type
_entity.pdbx_description
1 polymer ?
#
loop_
_entity_poly.entity_id
_entity_poly.type
_entity_poly.pdbx_seq_one_letter_code
_entity_poly.pdbx_strand_id
1 'polypeptide(L)'
;PGTITYVSSKMIRMTYDDGEKAEFHLYKFTRSNQSNCYNQKPIVFKGDHVEAGQVIADGPSTCGGELGLGKNPLIGFMTWEGYNYEDAVLLSERLVQDDVYTSIHMEEYETDARDTKLGPEEITRDVPGVGDDALKDLDDRGIIRIGAEVRAGDILVGKVTPKGETELTAEERLLRAIFGEKAREVRDTSLK
;
A
#
# COMPACT_ATOMS: atom_id res chain seq x y z
N PRO A 1 35.05 -2.37 -11.57
CA PRO A 1 34.72 -1.17 -12.33
C PRO A 1 34.04 -1.53 -13.66
N GLY A 2 33.36 -0.56 -14.27
CA GLY A 2 32.68 -0.75 -15.53
C GLY A 2 31.85 0.45 -15.95
N THR A 3 31.19 0.36 -17.10
CA THR A 3 30.42 1.45 -17.70
C THR A 3 28.94 1.14 -17.64
N ILE A 4 28.13 2.10 -17.21
CA ILE A 4 26.67 2.00 -17.13
C ILE A 4 26.09 2.09 -18.55
N THR A 5 25.42 1.04 -18.98
CA THR A 5 24.87 0.92 -20.34
C THR A 5 23.39 1.26 -20.41
N TYR A 6 22.67 1.06 -19.31
CA TYR A 6 21.23 1.32 -19.23
C TYR A 6 20.81 1.69 -17.80
N VAL A 7 19.93 2.67 -17.66
CA VAL A 7 19.34 3.08 -16.38
C VAL A 7 17.85 3.28 -16.55
N SER A 8 17.09 2.70 -15.66
CA SER A 8 15.66 2.94 -15.48
C SER A 8 15.32 2.99 -13.99
N SER A 9 14.08 3.37 -13.66
CA SER A 9 13.63 3.35 -12.27
C SER A 9 13.66 1.95 -11.63
N LYS A 10 13.66 0.88 -12.43
CA LYS A 10 13.57 -0.51 -11.97
C LYS A 10 14.88 -1.29 -12.11
N MET A 11 15.80 -0.82 -12.95
CA MET A 11 16.96 -1.63 -13.30
C MET A 11 18.14 -0.79 -13.78
N ILE A 12 19.34 -1.18 -13.40
CA ILE A 12 20.61 -0.66 -13.92
C ILE A 12 21.32 -1.81 -14.62
N ARG A 13 21.84 -1.57 -15.84
CA ARG A 13 22.74 -2.50 -16.53
C ARG A 13 24.11 -1.86 -16.67
N MET A 14 25.12 -2.65 -16.47
CA MET A 14 26.51 -2.24 -16.69
C MET A 14 27.27 -3.31 -17.45
N THR A 15 28.33 -2.86 -18.11
CA THR A 15 29.33 -3.73 -18.69
C THR A 15 30.63 -3.48 -17.93
N TYR A 16 31.17 -4.52 -17.32
CA TYR A 16 32.47 -4.46 -16.64
C TYR A 16 33.59 -4.26 -17.64
N ASP A 17 34.74 -3.81 -17.14
CA ASP A 17 35.92 -3.54 -18.00
C ASP A 17 36.51 -4.81 -18.62
N ASP A 18 36.23 -5.98 -18.05
CA ASP A 18 36.54 -7.31 -18.59
C ASP A 18 35.57 -7.79 -19.68
N GLY A 19 34.49 -7.02 -19.93
CA GLY A 19 33.47 -7.31 -20.94
C GLY A 19 32.26 -8.09 -20.42
N GLU A 20 32.24 -8.53 -19.16
CA GLU A 20 31.06 -9.15 -18.54
C GLU A 20 29.93 -8.13 -18.38
N LYS A 21 28.70 -8.61 -18.39
CA LYS A 21 27.50 -7.77 -18.22
C LYS A 21 26.79 -8.13 -16.93
N ALA A 22 26.34 -7.09 -16.21
CA ALA A 22 25.56 -7.22 -14.99
C ALA A 22 24.24 -6.46 -15.09
N GLU A 23 23.21 -7.01 -14.45
CA GLU A 23 21.90 -6.38 -14.28
C GLU A 23 21.59 -6.30 -12.79
N PHE A 24 21.23 -5.09 -12.32
CA PHE A 24 20.84 -4.82 -10.95
C PHE A 24 19.39 -4.39 -10.92
N HIS A 25 18.53 -5.23 -10.36
CA HIS A 25 17.12 -4.92 -10.16
C HIS A 25 16.94 -4.10 -8.88
N LEU A 26 16.23 -2.98 -8.99
CA LEU A 26 15.97 -2.08 -7.88
C LEU A 26 14.64 -2.44 -7.20
N TYR A 27 14.62 -2.45 -5.87
CA TYR A 27 13.40 -2.58 -5.10
C TYR A 27 12.56 -1.32 -5.23
N LYS A 28 11.30 -1.50 -5.62
CA LYS A 28 10.36 -0.40 -5.82
C LYS A 28 9.13 -0.58 -4.96
N PHE A 29 8.90 0.36 -4.04
CA PHE A 29 7.71 0.42 -3.21
C PHE A 29 7.34 -0.92 -2.55
N THR A 30 8.31 -1.55 -1.90
CA THR A 30 8.11 -2.79 -1.15
C THR A 30 7.97 -2.48 0.34
N ARG A 31 7.08 -3.20 1.02
CA ARG A 31 6.85 -3.03 2.45
C ARG A 31 8.03 -3.60 3.25
N SER A 32 8.51 -2.83 4.23
CA SER A 32 9.46 -3.32 5.24
C SER A 32 8.73 -4.01 6.38
N ASN A 33 9.47 -4.69 7.25
CA ASN A 33 8.91 -5.33 8.45
C ASN A 33 8.26 -4.33 9.42
N GLN A 34 8.66 -3.06 9.39
CA GLN A 34 8.10 -1.97 10.21
C GLN A 34 7.06 -1.14 9.46
N SER A 35 6.49 -1.67 8.38
CA SER A 35 5.49 -0.96 7.55
C SER A 35 6.01 0.32 6.88
N ASN A 36 7.32 0.45 6.71
CA ASN A 36 7.94 1.51 5.92
C ASN A 36 8.04 1.09 4.46
N CYS A 37 8.45 2.00 3.60
CA CYS A 37 8.59 1.78 2.17
C CYS A 37 10.05 1.62 1.77
N TYR A 38 10.41 0.48 1.18
CA TYR A 38 11.66 0.31 0.45
C TYR A 38 11.47 0.79 -0.99
N ASN A 39 12.19 1.83 -1.35
CA ASN A 39 12.19 2.33 -2.71
C ASN A 39 13.60 2.78 -3.09
N GLN A 40 14.24 2.02 -3.98
CA GLN A 40 15.58 2.33 -4.47
C GLN A 40 15.52 3.21 -5.72
N LYS A 41 16.43 4.19 -5.78
CA LYS A 41 16.55 5.13 -6.89
C LYS A 41 17.99 5.08 -7.44
N PRO A 42 18.17 4.97 -8.76
CA PRO A 42 19.52 5.07 -9.34
C PRO A 42 20.08 6.48 -9.13
N ILE A 43 21.36 6.58 -8.85
CA ILE A 43 22.13 7.84 -8.72
C ILE A 43 23.20 7.99 -9.80
N VAL A 44 23.23 7.06 -10.76
CA VAL A 44 24.12 7.05 -11.91
C VAL A 44 23.33 7.24 -13.20
N PHE A 45 24.03 7.69 -14.24
CA PHE A 45 23.45 7.90 -15.56
C PHE A 45 24.07 6.94 -16.58
N LYS A 46 23.36 6.75 -17.69
CA LYS A 46 23.89 5.97 -18.82
C LYS A 46 25.15 6.63 -19.36
N GLY A 47 26.22 5.86 -19.47
CA GLY A 47 27.53 6.30 -19.94
C GLY A 47 28.52 6.59 -18.81
N ASP A 48 28.07 6.63 -17.56
CA ASP A 48 28.97 6.82 -16.43
C ASP A 48 29.89 5.61 -16.28
N HIS A 49 31.16 5.87 -16.01
CA HIS A 49 32.12 4.85 -15.56
C HIS A 49 32.11 4.82 -14.04
N VAL A 50 31.96 3.64 -13.46
CA VAL A 50 31.86 3.44 -12.00
C VAL A 50 33.01 2.55 -11.52
N GLU A 51 33.53 2.90 -10.35
CA GLU A 51 34.61 2.17 -9.70
C GLU A 51 34.07 1.03 -8.82
N ALA A 52 34.94 0.10 -8.47
CA ALA A 52 34.59 -0.97 -7.53
C ALA A 52 34.26 -0.40 -6.14
N GLY A 53 33.12 -0.77 -5.61
CA GLY A 53 32.61 -0.27 -4.33
C GLY A 53 31.87 1.06 -4.41
N GLN A 54 31.76 1.67 -5.58
CA GLN A 54 30.95 2.88 -5.76
C GLN A 54 29.47 2.56 -5.66
N VAL A 55 28.71 3.41 -4.94
CA VAL A 55 27.24 3.28 -4.82
C VAL A 55 26.61 3.74 -6.13
N ILE A 56 25.73 2.91 -6.68
CA ILE A 56 25.02 3.17 -7.95
C ILE A 56 23.53 3.45 -7.78
N ALA A 57 22.98 3.16 -6.61
CA ALA A 57 21.59 3.45 -6.27
C ALA A 57 21.46 3.78 -4.78
N ASP A 58 20.59 4.73 -4.47
CA ASP A 58 20.19 5.06 -3.11
C ASP A 58 18.96 4.24 -2.69
N GLY A 59 18.92 3.83 -1.43
CA GLY A 59 17.81 3.16 -0.80
C GLY A 59 17.04 4.09 0.15
N PRO A 60 16.25 3.51 1.06
CA PRO A 60 15.57 4.27 2.12
C PRO A 60 16.58 5.01 3.00
N SER A 61 16.25 6.25 3.36
CA SER A 61 17.08 7.10 4.23
C SER A 61 18.54 7.24 3.78
N THR A 62 18.81 7.16 2.49
CA THR A 62 20.14 7.39 1.91
C THR A 62 20.11 8.53 0.90
N CYS A 63 21.19 9.26 0.79
CA CYS A 63 21.38 10.35 -0.14
C CYS A 63 22.84 10.34 -0.64
N GLY A 64 23.04 10.10 -1.95
CA GLY A 64 24.37 10.01 -2.55
C GLY A 64 25.24 8.89 -1.99
N GLY A 65 24.64 7.78 -1.56
CA GLY A 65 25.31 6.64 -0.95
C GLY A 65 25.60 6.77 0.54
N GLU A 66 25.22 7.87 1.17
CA GLU A 66 25.42 8.11 2.59
C GLU A 66 24.09 8.11 3.35
N LEU A 67 24.14 7.85 4.66
CA LEU A 67 22.96 7.89 5.52
C LEU A 67 22.40 9.32 5.59
N GLY A 68 21.13 9.48 5.23
CA GLY A 68 20.39 10.74 5.25
C GLY A 68 19.07 10.60 6.03
N LEU A 69 19.14 10.63 7.36
CA LEU A 69 17.97 10.56 8.24
C LEU A 69 17.37 11.94 8.42
N GLY A 70 16.38 12.27 7.57
CA GLY A 70 15.64 13.52 7.68
C GLY A 70 16.37 14.74 7.12
N LYS A 71 15.99 15.92 7.60
CA LYS A 71 16.48 17.22 7.18
C LYS A 71 16.81 18.11 8.37
N ASN A 72 17.75 19.03 8.19
CA ASN A 72 18.07 20.08 9.16
C ASN A 72 17.31 21.36 8.78
N PRO A 73 16.14 21.65 9.39
CA PRO A 73 15.40 22.88 9.13
C PRO A 73 15.96 24.04 9.96
N LEU A 74 15.67 25.25 9.53
CA LEU A 74 15.88 26.45 10.35
C LEU A 74 14.72 26.55 11.35
N ILE A 75 15.03 26.67 12.63
CA ILE A 75 14.07 26.78 13.74
C ILE A 75 14.20 28.13 14.40
N GLY A 76 13.08 28.82 14.60
CA GLY A 76 12.98 30.02 15.40
C GLY A 76 12.25 29.75 16.73
N PHE A 77 12.83 30.17 17.85
CA PHE A 77 12.21 30.07 19.17
C PHE A 77 11.59 31.42 19.55
N MET A 78 10.28 31.53 19.43
CA MET A 78 9.54 32.74 19.77
C MET A 78 8.07 32.40 20.01
N THR A 79 7.36 33.29 20.69
CA THR A 79 5.90 33.23 20.79
C THR A 79 5.29 33.71 19.45
N TRP A 80 4.26 33.02 18.95
CA TRP A 80 3.57 33.39 17.74
C TRP A 80 2.05 33.37 17.95
N GLU A 81 1.49 34.47 18.39
CA GLU A 81 0.04 34.66 18.53
C GLU A 81 -0.70 33.52 19.29
N GLY A 82 0.00 32.80 20.15
CA GLY A 82 -0.54 31.67 20.90
C GLY A 82 -0.66 30.34 20.14
N TYR A 83 -0.40 30.32 18.83
CA TYR A 83 -0.52 29.11 18.04
C TYR A 83 0.58 28.08 18.32
N ASN A 84 1.61 28.44 19.04
CA ASN A 84 2.68 27.55 19.49
C ASN A 84 2.72 27.39 21.00
N TYR A 85 1.55 27.44 21.66
CA TYR A 85 1.41 27.26 23.11
C TYR A 85 1.69 25.81 23.51
N GLU A 86 2.43 25.59 24.59
CA GLU A 86 2.91 24.27 25.07
C GLU A 86 3.71 23.51 24.03
N ASP A 87 3.24 22.32 23.61
CA ASP A 87 3.92 21.44 22.69
C ASP A 87 3.55 21.71 21.22
N ALA A 88 2.75 22.74 20.95
CA ALA A 88 2.37 23.11 19.60
C ALA A 88 3.52 23.77 18.86
N VAL A 89 3.64 23.46 17.59
CA VAL A 89 4.65 24.03 16.68
C VAL A 89 3.98 24.55 15.42
N LEU A 90 4.54 25.65 14.89
CA LEU A 90 4.17 26.16 13.57
C LEU A 90 5.16 25.66 12.55
N LEU A 91 4.65 25.15 11.44
CA LEU A 91 5.44 24.68 10.32
C LEU A 91 5.23 25.58 9.11
N SER A 92 6.30 25.85 8.37
CA SER A 92 6.19 26.50 7.09
C SER A 92 5.47 25.59 6.09
N GLU A 93 4.54 26.13 5.31
CA GLU A 93 3.86 25.42 4.21
C GLU A 93 4.86 24.82 3.20
N ARG A 94 6.02 25.43 3.05
CA ARG A 94 7.09 24.93 2.21
C ARG A 94 7.53 23.51 2.56
N LEU A 95 7.51 23.13 3.84
CA LEU A 95 7.84 21.75 4.28
C LEU A 95 6.86 20.72 3.70
N VAL A 96 5.59 21.12 3.53
CA VAL A 96 4.56 20.28 2.91
C VAL A 96 4.72 20.27 1.39
N GLN A 97 4.96 21.43 0.77
CA GLN A 97 5.15 21.54 -0.68
C GLN A 97 6.36 20.78 -1.20
N ASP A 98 7.45 20.80 -0.44
CA ASP A 98 8.72 20.14 -0.80
C ASP A 98 8.82 18.69 -0.27
N ASP A 99 7.75 18.14 0.32
CA ASP A 99 7.71 16.78 0.91
C ASP A 99 8.87 16.50 1.88
N VAL A 100 9.28 17.51 2.68
CA VAL A 100 10.49 17.43 3.50
C VAL A 100 10.39 16.38 4.60
N TYR A 101 9.23 16.28 5.26
CA TYR A 101 8.95 15.34 6.33
C TYR A 101 7.86 14.32 5.95
N THR A 102 7.69 14.09 4.67
CA THR A 102 6.72 13.13 4.15
C THR A 102 7.26 11.70 4.29
N SER A 103 6.46 10.82 4.86
CA SER A 103 6.75 9.40 4.98
C SER A 103 5.68 8.56 4.30
N ILE A 104 6.07 7.38 3.81
CA ILE A 104 5.17 6.41 3.22
C ILE A 104 5.09 5.24 4.18
N HIS A 105 3.87 4.91 4.60
CA HIS A 105 3.56 3.73 5.40
C HIS A 105 2.79 2.74 4.54
N MET A 106 3.22 1.48 4.55
CA MET A 106 2.62 0.41 3.75
C MET A 106 2.05 -0.64 4.69
N GLU A 107 0.74 -0.87 4.58
CA GLU A 107 0.03 -1.90 5.33
C GLU A 107 -0.33 -3.05 4.40
N GLU A 108 -0.31 -4.25 4.93
CA GLU A 108 -0.73 -5.47 4.22
C GLU A 108 -1.91 -6.09 4.95
N TYR A 109 -3.00 -6.27 4.22
CA TYR A 109 -4.21 -6.90 4.73
C TYR A 109 -4.45 -8.21 4.00
N GLU A 110 -4.68 -9.26 4.75
CA GLU A 110 -4.89 -10.61 4.21
C GLU A 110 -6.23 -11.14 4.70
N THR A 111 -6.96 -11.80 3.82
CA THR A 111 -8.17 -12.54 4.15
C THR A 111 -8.25 -13.81 3.34
N ASP A 112 -8.83 -14.84 3.90
CA ASP A 112 -9.07 -16.12 3.25
C ASP A 112 -10.57 -16.48 3.29
N ALA A 113 -11.00 -17.29 2.35
CA ALA A 113 -12.31 -17.90 2.35
C ALA A 113 -12.19 -19.34 2.80
N ARG A 114 -12.87 -19.70 3.88
CA ARG A 114 -12.78 -21.02 4.51
C ARG A 114 -14.07 -21.81 4.32
N ASP A 115 -13.95 -23.12 4.35
CA ASP A 115 -15.11 -23.99 4.44
C ASP A 115 -15.66 -23.97 5.88
N THR A 116 -16.93 -23.66 6.01
CA THR A 116 -17.64 -23.69 7.29
C THR A 116 -18.66 -24.84 7.31
N LYS A 117 -19.14 -25.21 8.50
CA LYS A 117 -20.18 -26.24 8.65
C LYS A 117 -21.49 -25.89 7.92
N LEU A 118 -21.73 -24.63 7.65
CA LEU A 118 -22.91 -24.08 6.96
C LEU A 118 -22.72 -23.92 5.46
N GLY A 119 -21.50 -24.13 4.97
CA GLY A 119 -21.10 -23.95 3.59
C GLY A 119 -19.80 -23.16 3.47
N PRO A 120 -19.24 -23.07 2.26
CA PRO A 120 -18.01 -22.31 2.02
C PRO A 120 -18.28 -20.80 2.13
N GLU A 121 -17.30 -20.07 2.69
CA GLU A 121 -17.22 -18.63 2.53
C GLU A 121 -16.86 -18.28 1.09
N GLU A 122 -17.28 -17.13 0.62
CA GLU A 122 -17.03 -16.70 -0.75
C GLU A 122 -16.51 -15.28 -0.79
N ILE A 123 -15.44 -15.06 -1.57
CA ILE A 123 -14.96 -13.72 -1.89
C ILE A 123 -15.73 -13.26 -3.13
N THR A 124 -16.50 -12.20 -2.99
CA THR A 124 -17.40 -11.70 -4.04
C THR A 124 -17.65 -10.21 -3.91
N ARG A 125 -17.95 -9.56 -5.03
CA ARG A 125 -18.42 -8.19 -5.06
C ARG A 125 -19.89 -8.07 -4.59
N ASP A 126 -20.66 -9.14 -4.71
CA ASP A 126 -22.08 -9.16 -4.34
C ASP A 126 -22.23 -9.35 -2.81
N VAL A 127 -22.11 -8.25 -2.09
CA VAL A 127 -22.19 -8.19 -0.63
C VAL A 127 -23.58 -7.67 -0.23
N PRO A 128 -24.38 -8.43 0.52
CA PRO A 128 -25.74 -8.03 0.89
C PRO A 128 -25.71 -6.84 1.85
N GLY A 129 -26.70 -5.93 1.67
CA GLY A 129 -26.89 -4.78 2.55
C GLY A 129 -25.86 -3.65 2.40
N VAL A 130 -25.04 -3.70 1.36
CA VAL A 130 -24.05 -2.68 1.04
C VAL A 130 -24.46 -1.94 -0.22
N GLY A 131 -24.40 -0.60 -0.19
CA GLY A 131 -24.73 0.22 -1.35
C GLY A 131 -23.65 0.17 -2.44
N ASP A 132 -24.06 0.40 -3.68
CA ASP A 132 -23.17 0.35 -4.86
C ASP A 132 -21.97 1.30 -4.74
N ASP A 133 -22.11 2.43 -4.07
CA ASP A 133 -21.03 3.39 -3.83
C ASP A 133 -19.87 2.80 -3.03
N ALA A 134 -20.18 1.95 -2.05
CA ALA A 134 -19.17 1.26 -1.24
C ALA A 134 -18.47 0.11 -1.99
N LEU A 135 -19.09 -0.38 -3.07
CA LEU A 135 -18.60 -1.49 -3.89
C LEU A 135 -17.93 -1.03 -5.19
N LYS A 136 -17.96 0.28 -5.48
CA LYS A 136 -17.52 0.84 -6.77
C LYS A 136 -16.05 0.52 -7.12
N ASP A 137 -15.21 0.45 -6.11
CA ASP A 137 -13.76 0.23 -6.26
C ASP A 137 -13.37 -1.25 -6.20
N LEU A 138 -14.33 -2.16 -6.02
CA LEU A 138 -14.10 -3.60 -6.11
C LEU A 138 -14.14 -4.08 -7.56
N ASP A 139 -13.23 -4.99 -7.91
CA ASP A 139 -13.25 -5.70 -9.18
C ASP A 139 -14.33 -6.81 -9.22
N ASP A 140 -14.47 -7.50 -10.34
CA ASP A 140 -15.46 -8.57 -10.51
C ASP A 140 -15.23 -9.76 -9.56
N ARG A 141 -14.06 -9.90 -8.99
CA ARG A 141 -13.71 -10.91 -7.99
C ARG A 141 -14.01 -10.46 -6.56
N GLY A 142 -14.39 -9.20 -6.36
CA GLY A 142 -14.63 -8.63 -5.04
C GLY A 142 -13.37 -8.09 -4.35
N ILE A 143 -12.27 -7.91 -5.08
CA ILE A 143 -11.01 -7.36 -4.56
C ILE A 143 -10.88 -5.91 -5.03
N ILE A 144 -10.41 -5.04 -4.15
CA ILE A 144 -10.21 -3.63 -4.50
C ILE A 144 -9.21 -3.47 -5.65
N ARG A 145 -9.53 -2.59 -6.59
CA ARG A 145 -8.68 -2.31 -7.74
C ARG A 145 -7.42 -1.54 -7.35
N ILE A 146 -6.33 -1.77 -8.08
CA ILE A 146 -5.10 -1.01 -7.94
C ILE A 146 -5.35 0.45 -8.31
N GLY A 147 -4.89 1.39 -7.47
CA GLY A 147 -5.05 2.83 -7.66
C GLY A 147 -6.30 3.42 -7.02
N ALA A 148 -7.13 2.62 -6.34
CA ALA A 148 -8.26 3.14 -5.57
C ALA A 148 -7.79 3.94 -4.35
N GLU A 149 -8.45 5.07 -4.09
CA GLU A 149 -8.32 5.79 -2.82
C GLU A 149 -9.13 5.07 -1.75
N VAL A 150 -8.52 4.79 -0.60
CA VAL A 150 -9.12 4.03 0.50
C VAL A 150 -9.19 4.88 1.76
N ARG A 151 -10.33 4.82 2.42
CA ARG A 151 -10.59 5.49 3.71
C ARG A 151 -10.96 4.46 4.77
N ALA A 152 -10.86 4.85 6.02
CA ALA A 152 -11.26 4.00 7.13
C ALA A 152 -12.74 3.55 6.99
N GLY A 153 -12.97 2.24 7.03
CA GLY A 153 -14.28 1.63 6.84
C GLY A 153 -14.62 1.20 5.41
N ASP A 154 -13.78 1.53 4.42
CA ASP A 154 -13.97 1.07 3.05
C ASP A 154 -13.69 -0.43 2.92
N ILE A 155 -14.41 -1.08 2.01
CA ILE A 155 -14.27 -2.52 1.77
C ILE A 155 -13.05 -2.75 0.87
N LEU A 156 -12.09 -3.52 1.38
CA LEU A 156 -10.90 -3.94 0.64
C LEU A 156 -11.14 -5.25 -0.12
N VAL A 157 -11.83 -6.18 0.52
CA VAL A 157 -12.21 -7.46 -0.08
C VAL A 157 -13.63 -7.79 0.35
N GLY A 158 -14.53 -7.92 -0.60
CA GLY A 158 -15.90 -8.36 -0.36
C GLY A 158 -15.92 -9.84 -0.03
N LYS A 159 -16.40 -10.21 1.15
CA LYS A 159 -16.54 -11.59 1.59
C LYS A 159 -17.88 -11.81 2.26
N VAL A 160 -18.48 -12.95 1.96
CA VAL A 160 -19.75 -13.38 2.54
C VAL A 160 -19.59 -14.74 3.19
N THR A 161 -20.27 -14.91 4.32
CA THR A 161 -20.29 -16.17 5.08
C THR A 161 -21.73 -16.66 5.18
N PRO A 162 -22.01 -17.96 4.93
CA PRO A 162 -23.36 -18.51 5.08
C PRO A 162 -23.90 -18.34 6.50
N LYS A 163 -25.18 -17.95 6.63
CA LYS A 163 -25.89 -17.86 7.90
C LYS A 163 -26.46 -19.22 8.33
N GLY A 164 -26.45 -19.48 9.64
CA GLY A 164 -27.16 -20.60 10.23
C GLY A 164 -28.66 -20.33 10.34
N GLU A 165 -29.48 -21.39 10.40
CA GLU A 165 -30.93 -21.28 10.54
C GLU A 165 -31.39 -20.50 11.79
N THR A 166 -30.58 -20.51 12.84
CA THR A 166 -30.83 -19.78 14.08
C THR A 166 -30.54 -18.27 13.99
N GLU A 167 -29.78 -17.85 13.00
CA GLU A 167 -29.40 -16.45 12.78
C GLU A 167 -30.38 -15.72 11.83
N LEU A 168 -31.33 -16.44 11.27
CA LEU A 168 -32.34 -15.89 10.36
C LEU A 168 -33.38 -15.05 11.10
N THR A 169 -33.68 -13.87 10.59
CA THR A 169 -34.85 -13.09 11.02
C THR A 169 -36.14 -13.79 10.62
N ALA A 170 -37.27 -13.40 11.23
CA ALA A 170 -38.57 -13.96 10.88
C ALA A 170 -38.94 -13.72 9.40
N GLU A 171 -38.56 -12.57 8.86
CA GLU A 171 -38.76 -12.18 7.46
C GLU A 171 -37.92 -13.02 6.52
N GLU A 172 -36.67 -13.24 6.85
CA GLU A 172 -35.74 -14.09 6.08
C GLU A 172 -36.19 -15.55 6.06
N ARG A 173 -36.72 -16.08 7.17
CA ARG A 173 -37.33 -17.44 7.23
C ARG A 173 -38.54 -17.54 6.32
N LEU A 174 -39.37 -16.51 6.28
CA LEU A 174 -40.55 -16.47 5.41
C LEU A 174 -40.16 -16.45 3.94
N LEU A 175 -39.15 -15.61 3.56
CA LEU A 175 -38.62 -15.55 2.20
C LEU A 175 -38.03 -16.89 1.76
N ARG A 176 -37.32 -17.58 2.65
CA ARG A 176 -36.76 -18.92 2.38
C ARG A 176 -37.88 -19.95 2.16
N ALA A 177 -38.97 -19.87 2.94
CA ALA A 177 -40.13 -20.76 2.78
C ALA A 177 -40.86 -20.54 1.44
N ILE A 178 -40.87 -19.30 0.93
CA ILE A 178 -41.58 -18.94 -0.32
C ILE A 178 -40.69 -19.20 -1.54
N PHE A 179 -39.40 -18.85 -1.52
CA PHE A 179 -38.50 -18.90 -2.67
C PHE A 179 -37.55 -20.11 -2.69
N GLY A 180 -37.60 -20.97 -1.66
CA GLY A 180 -36.78 -22.18 -1.56
C GLY A 180 -35.28 -21.91 -1.30
N GLU A 181 -34.48 -22.95 -1.42
CA GLU A 181 -33.00 -22.90 -1.12
C GLU A 181 -32.19 -21.94 -1.98
N LYS A 182 -32.78 -21.28 -2.97
CA LYS A 182 -32.09 -20.34 -3.87
C LYS A 182 -31.80 -18.98 -3.22
N ALA A 183 -32.46 -18.64 -2.12
CA ALA A 183 -32.09 -17.46 -1.33
C ALA A 183 -30.93 -17.85 -0.39
N ARG A 184 -29.70 -17.81 -0.88
CA ARG A 184 -28.51 -17.94 -0.04
C ARG A 184 -28.49 -16.78 0.93
N GLU A 185 -28.82 -17.05 2.17
CA GLU A 185 -28.66 -16.07 3.22
C GLU A 185 -27.22 -16.09 3.69
N VAL A 186 -26.55 -14.99 3.41
CA VAL A 186 -25.17 -14.77 3.76
C VAL A 186 -25.06 -13.49 4.57
N ARG A 187 -24.06 -13.43 5.44
CA ARG A 187 -23.71 -12.20 6.15
C ARG A 187 -22.44 -11.60 5.57
N ASP A 188 -22.35 -10.28 5.63
CA ASP A 188 -21.16 -9.54 5.29
C ASP A 188 -20.02 -9.83 6.31
N THR A 189 -18.94 -10.40 5.83
CA THR A 189 -17.68 -10.62 6.57
C THR A 189 -16.51 -10.01 5.82
N SER A 190 -16.76 -8.98 5.02
CA SER A 190 -15.78 -8.29 4.22
C SER A 190 -14.64 -7.73 5.06
N LEU A 191 -13.45 -7.68 4.48
CA LEU A 191 -12.29 -7.01 5.05
C LEU A 191 -12.45 -5.50 4.83
N LYS A 192 -12.40 -4.72 5.93
CA LYS A 192 -12.55 -3.26 5.94
C LYS A 192 -11.37 -2.59 6.61
#